data_3307ebfdad25f9145b22e53059413f28
#
_entry.id   3307ebfdad25f9145b22e53059413f28
#
_cell.length_a   1.000
_cell.length_b   1.000
_cell.length_c   1.000
_cell.angle_alpha   90.00
_cell.angle_beta   90.00
_cell.angle_gamma   90.00
#
_symmetry.space_group_name_H-M   'P 1'
#
loop_
_entity.id
_entity.type
_entity.pdbx_description
1 polymer ?
#
loop_
_entity_poly.entity_id
_entity_poly.type
_entity_poly.pdbx_seq_one_letter_code
_entity_poly.pdbx_strand_id
1 'polypeptide(L)'
;ARVNVNQRYGRFRPCVAQVPAKGKSNHRGGQKPGRNRWRRGRGRDMNSEMSEMIDTPRYDRIGQGYAQTRREDPRIADRIRRALGAARTVVNVGAGAGSYEPPDRHVIAVEPSDVMAAQRPRELAPALRAFAQELPLRDRGVDAAMAILSVHHWDDAQERGVREMRRVAAGPVVLLTCDPEVSGAMWLMADYMPEVAALDRRVFPSPQQLAAWLGGRTQVEVIPVPRDTCDWTLMSFWAHPERVLDEGARNATSGFARMEPAVVARVVAAVRRDLADGTWEARHGQLRQRAEYDAGMRLLVNTPA
;
A
#
# COMPACT_ATOMS: atom_id res chain seq x y z
N ALA A 1 -30.11 27.64 -5.60
CA ALA A 1 -30.08 27.09 -4.23
C ALA A 1 -28.86 26.20 -4.12
N ARG A 2 -27.90 26.54 -3.27
CA ARG A 2 -26.72 25.70 -3.01
C ARG A 2 -27.19 24.48 -2.22
N VAL A 3 -27.21 23.32 -2.84
CA VAL A 3 -27.50 22.05 -2.16
C VAL A 3 -26.27 21.69 -1.33
N ASN A 4 -26.43 21.65 -0.01
CA ASN A 4 -25.35 21.22 0.89
C ASN A 4 -25.27 19.69 0.87
N VAL A 5 -24.30 19.15 0.13
CA VAL A 5 -24.07 17.73 -0.09
C VAL A 5 -23.92 16.93 1.22
N ASN A 6 -23.44 17.57 2.30
CA ASN A 6 -23.27 16.95 3.62
C ASN A 6 -24.57 16.62 4.37
N GLN A 7 -25.72 17.16 3.95
CA GLN A 7 -27.01 16.87 4.61
C GLN A 7 -27.73 15.63 4.06
N ARG A 8 -27.41 15.19 2.84
CA ARG A 8 -28.09 14.05 2.20
C ARG A 8 -27.47 12.68 2.51
N TYR A 9 -26.20 12.67 2.89
CA TYR A 9 -25.43 11.43 3.08
C TYR A 9 -24.70 11.50 4.43
N GLY A 10 -25.34 11.15 5.51
CA GLY A 10 -24.91 11.26 6.91
C GLY A 10 -23.39 11.18 7.15
N ARG A 11 -22.92 11.89 8.19
CA ARG A 11 -21.50 11.89 8.58
C ARG A 11 -20.99 10.48 8.77
N PHE A 12 -20.01 10.06 7.96
CA PHE A 12 -19.27 8.83 8.19
C PHE A 12 -18.65 8.84 9.59
N ARG A 13 -19.04 7.90 10.43
CA ARG A 13 -18.36 7.67 11.71
C ARG A 13 -17.08 6.86 11.39
N PRO A 14 -15.89 7.36 11.74
CA PRO A 14 -14.66 6.58 11.59
C PRO A 14 -14.72 5.37 12.52
N CYS A 15 -14.19 4.24 12.08
CA CYS A 15 -13.98 3.04 12.87
C CYS A 15 -12.98 3.38 14.00
N VAL A 16 -13.49 3.60 15.22
CA VAL A 16 -12.66 3.97 16.37
C VAL A 16 -12.36 2.71 17.17
N ALA A 17 -11.13 2.20 17.06
CA ALA A 17 -10.60 1.28 18.06
C ALA A 17 -10.21 2.08 19.31
N GLN A 18 -10.81 1.78 20.45
CA GLN A 18 -10.45 2.38 21.74
C GLN A 18 -9.07 1.88 22.18
N VAL A 19 -8.10 2.79 22.23
CA VAL A 19 -6.79 2.55 22.86
C VAL A 19 -6.85 3.08 24.29
N PRO A 20 -6.52 2.27 25.33
CA PRO A 20 -6.48 2.76 26.69
C PRO A 20 -5.26 3.65 26.92
N ALA A 21 -5.49 4.81 27.55
CA ALA A 21 -4.46 5.77 27.94
C ALA A 21 -3.53 5.19 29.02
N LYS A 22 -2.22 5.18 28.80
CA LYS A 22 -1.19 4.93 29.84
C LYS A 22 -0.43 6.21 30.17
N GLY A 23 -0.21 6.36 31.48
CA GLY A 23 0.24 7.52 32.20
C GLY A 23 1.67 8.00 31.88
N LYS A 24 1.89 9.26 32.21
CA LYS A 24 3.16 9.99 32.16
C LYS A 24 4.13 9.50 33.23
N SER A 25 5.39 9.29 32.89
CA SER A 25 6.49 9.32 33.84
C SER A 25 7.62 10.23 33.31
N ASN A 26 7.98 11.21 34.14
CA ASN A 26 9.13 12.11 33.96
C ASN A 26 10.42 11.38 34.33
N HIS A 27 11.49 11.53 33.55
CA HIS A 27 12.85 11.55 34.10
C HIS A 27 13.77 12.46 33.29
N ARG A 28 14.48 13.33 34.07
CA ARG A 28 15.53 14.26 33.65
C ARG A 28 16.93 13.61 33.71
N GLY A 29 17.86 14.17 32.96
CA GLY A 29 19.34 14.07 33.19
C GLY A 29 20.06 13.50 31.94
N GLY A 30 20.79 14.22 31.18
CA GLY A 30 22.04 14.94 31.31
C GLY A 30 23.24 14.06 31.02
N GLN A 31 23.91 14.30 29.85
CA GLN A 31 25.35 14.49 29.67
C GLN A 31 25.79 14.33 28.21
N LYS A 32 26.63 15.29 27.74
CA LYS A 32 27.33 15.18 26.44
C LYS A 32 28.66 14.45 26.64
N PRO A 33 29.16 13.74 25.59
CA PRO A 33 30.58 13.64 25.38
C PRO A 33 31.05 13.93 23.95
N GLY A 34 32.12 14.69 23.85
CA GLY A 34 33.39 14.37 23.20
C GLY A 34 33.44 14.26 21.66
N ARG A 35 34.03 15.32 21.03
CA ARG A 35 34.48 15.35 19.65
C ARG A 35 35.63 14.38 19.41
N ASN A 36 35.47 13.42 18.49
CA ASN A 36 36.57 12.72 17.84
C ASN A 36 36.61 13.04 16.34
N ARG A 37 37.73 13.60 15.92
CA ARG A 37 38.07 14.06 14.58
C ARG A 37 38.73 12.92 13.83
N TRP A 38 38.00 12.26 12.90
CA TRP A 38 38.60 11.32 11.95
C TRP A 38 38.71 11.95 10.55
N ARG A 39 39.85 11.74 9.92
CA ARG A 39 40.25 12.26 8.61
C ARG A 39 39.37 11.64 7.50
N ARG A 40 38.89 12.51 6.63
CA ARG A 40 38.13 12.14 5.41
C ARG A 40 39.09 11.53 4.39
N GLY A 41 38.91 10.21 4.10
CA GLY A 41 39.27 9.62 2.83
C GLY A 41 38.18 9.94 1.82
N ARG A 42 38.55 10.35 0.59
CA ARG A 42 37.62 10.55 -0.53
C ARG A 42 37.14 9.18 -1.05
N GLY A 43 36.14 8.60 -0.43
CA GLY A 43 35.32 7.57 -1.03
C GLY A 43 34.17 8.26 -1.76
N ARG A 44 33.87 7.87 -3.01
CA ARG A 44 32.64 8.25 -3.69
C ARG A 44 31.47 7.89 -2.79
N ASP A 45 30.60 8.85 -2.56
CA ASP A 45 29.45 8.70 -1.68
C ASP A 45 28.38 7.87 -2.40
N MET A 46 28.44 6.54 -2.23
CA MET A 46 27.39 5.63 -2.75
C MET A 46 25.98 6.00 -2.27
N ASN A 47 25.90 6.78 -1.16
CA ASN A 47 24.63 7.32 -0.66
C ASN A 47 24.05 8.43 -1.55
N SER A 48 24.89 9.22 -2.25
CA SER A 48 24.39 10.27 -3.14
C SER A 48 23.86 9.69 -4.46
N GLU A 49 24.51 8.69 -5.01
CA GLU A 49 24.05 8.01 -6.25
C GLU A 49 22.76 7.19 -6.00
N MET A 50 22.60 6.61 -4.79
CA MET A 50 21.39 5.88 -4.40
C MET A 50 20.22 6.82 -4.11
N SER A 51 20.47 8.05 -3.68
CA SER A 51 19.44 9.08 -3.43
C SER A 51 18.86 9.67 -4.72
N GLU A 52 19.63 9.71 -5.81
CA GLU A 52 19.19 10.22 -7.12
C GLU A 52 18.30 9.22 -7.89
N MET A 53 18.36 7.92 -7.56
CA MET A 53 17.52 6.89 -8.18
C MET A 53 16.12 6.76 -7.54
N ILE A 54 15.86 7.42 -6.41
CA ILE A 54 14.55 7.42 -5.77
C ILE A 54 13.77 8.61 -6.33
N ASP A 55 12.65 8.36 -7.01
CA ASP A 55 11.69 9.38 -7.44
C ASP A 55 11.06 10.05 -6.20
N THR A 56 11.85 10.91 -5.57
CA THR A 56 11.55 11.63 -4.32
C THR A 56 10.20 12.39 -4.38
N PRO A 57 9.79 13.03 -5.50
CA PRO A 57 8.53 13.79 -5.56
C PRO A 57 7.27 12.92 -5.42
N ARG A 58 7.30 11.64 -5.76
CA ARG A 58 6.14 10.75 -5.71
C ARG A 58 5.73 10.44 -4.28
N TYR A 59 6.67 10.09 -3.44
CA TYR A 59 6.43 9.70 -2.05
C TYR A 59 6.18 10.89 -1.13
N ASP A 60 6.74 12.06 -1.43
CA ASP A 60 6.53 13.29 -0.66
C ASP A 60 5.07 13.79 -0.74
N ARG A 61 4.39 13.55 -1.87
CA ARG A 61 2.97 13.90 -2.04
C ARG A 61 2.02 12.89 -1.41
N ILE A 62 2.32 11.59 -1.51
CA ILE A 62 1.48 10.51 -0.94
C ILE A 62 1.58 10.49 0.59
N GLY A 63 2.69 10.98 1.17
CA GLY A 63 2.96 10.93 2.60
C GLY A 63 2.06 11.81 3.47
N GLN A 64 1.57 12.93 2.97
CA GLN A 64 0.78 13.85 3.79
C GLN A 64 -0.67 13.36 3.96
N GLY A 65 -1.06 13.03 5.21
CA GLY A 65 -2.40 12.51 5.53
C GLY A 65 -2.61 11.02 5.27
N TYR A 66 -1.59 10.31 4.77
CA TYR A 66 -1.63 8.87 4.47
C TYR A 66 -2.15 8.02 5.63
N ALA A 67 -1.63 8.24 6.84
CA ALA A 67 -2.01 7.49 8.03
C ALA A 67 -3.47 7.70 8.50
N GLN A 68 -4.16 8.74 8.04
CA GLN A 68 -5.55 8.99 8.43
C GLN A 68 -6.56 8.16 7.63
N THR A 69 -6.23 7.85 6.38
CA THR A 69 -7.11 7.18 5.42
C THR A 69 -6.65 5.75 5.10
N ARG A 70 -5.38 5.44 5.33
CA ARG A 70 -4.79 4.11 5.11
C ARG A 70 -4.68 3.39 6.46
N ARG A 71 -5.76 2.71 6.84
CA ARG A 71 -5.84 1.89 8.04
C ARG A 71 -6.06 0.44 7.64
N GLU A 72 -5.35 -0.45 8.30
CA GLU A 72 -5.50 -1.89 8.05
C GLU A 72 -6.95 -2.34 8.25
N ASP A 73 -7.49 -3.02 7.25
CA ASP A 73 -8.75 -3.74 7.43
C ASP A 73 -8.46 -5.08 8.10
N PRO A 74 -9.06 -5.36 9.26
CA PRO A 74 -8.74 -6.57 10.03
C PRO A 74 -9.07 -7.86 9.26
N ARG A 75 -10.04 -7.83 8.34
CA ARG A 75 -10.42 -8.97 7.51
C ARG A 75 -9.32 -9.30 6.49
N ILE A 76 -8.69 -8.27 5.92
CA ILE A 76 -7.54 -8.43 5.00
C ILE A 76 -6.30 -8.86 5.80
N ALA A 77 -6.04 -8.21 6.95
CA ALA A 77 -4.94 -8.58 7.85
C ALA A 77 -5.01 -10.06 8.27
N ASP A 78 -6.21 -10.56 8.59
CA ASP A 78 -6.43 -11.97 8.96
C ASP A 78 -6.11 -12.93 7.81
N ARG A 79 -6.43 -12.57 6.57
CA ARG A 79 -6.08 -13.40 5.40
C ARG A 79 -4.57 -13.46 5.20
N ILE A 80 -3.87 -12.31 5.30
CA ILE A 80 -2.41 -12.25 5.24
C ILE A 80 -1.78 -13.10 6.34
N ARG A 81 -2.24 -12.98 7.59
CA ARG A 81 -1.73 -13.80 8.71
C ARG A 81 -1.92 -15.29 8.50
N ARG A 82 -3.08 -15.71 7.98
CA ARG A 82 -3.33 -17.11 7.63
C ARG A 82 -2.41 -17.59 6.51
N ALA A 83 -2.17 -16.76 5.49
CA ALA A 83 -1.27 -17.07 4.39
C ALA A 83 0.19 -17.24 4.83
N LEU A 84 0.63 -16.49 5.84
CA LEU A 84 1.96 -16.64 6.44
C LEU A 84 2.10 -17.92 7.28
N GLY A 85 1.01 -18.58 7.64
CA GLY A 85 1.00 -19.85 8.38
C GLY A 85 1.75 -19.79 9.70
N ALA A 86 2.62 -20.76 9.96
CA ALA A 86 3.40 -20.89 11.18
C ALA A 86 4.73 -20.10 11.17
N ALA A 87 4.98 -19.27 10.15
CA ALA A 87 6.20 -18.46 10.05
C ALA A 87 6.37 -17.59 11.30
N ARG A 88 7.56 -17.60 11.90
CA ARG A 88 7.91 -16.76 13.07
C ARG A 88 8.66 -15.52 12.65
N THR A 89 9.52 -15.65 11.62
CA THR A 89 10.31 -14.56 11.05
C THR A 89 9.78 -14.26 9.65
N VAL A 90 9.45 -12.99 9.40
CA VAL A 90 8.87 -12.53 8.14
C VAL A 90 9.65 -11.33 7.63
N VAL A 91 10.12 -11.37 6.37
CA VAL A 91 10.59 -10.15 5.72
C VAL A 91 9.44 -9.46 5.00
N ASN A 92 9.24 -8.17 5.27
CA ASN A 92 8.29 -7.31 4.56
C ASN A 92 9.07 -6.43 3.57
N VAL A 93 8.86 -6.65 2.27
CA VAL A 93 9.62 -5.99 1.18
C VAL A 93 8.79 -4.86 0.56
N GLY A 94 9.37 -3.65 0.56
CA GLY A 94 8.63 -2.43 0.31
C GLY A 94 7.68 -2.13 1.46
N ALA A 95 8.23 -2.16 2.68
CA ALA A 95 7.46 -2.14 3.92
C ALA A 95 6.73 -0.81 4.18
N GLY A 96 7.18 0.28 3.54
CA GLY A 96 6.57 1.58 3.70
C GLY A 96 6.42 1.99 5.15
N ALA A 97 5.24 2.50 5.50
CA ALA A 97 4.88 2.85 6.87
C ALA A 97 4.55 1.65 7.77
N GLY A 98 4.61 0.40 7.25
CA GLY A 98 4.42 -0.82 8.03
C GLY A 98 3.01 -1.40 8.02
N SER A 99 2.17 -1.02 7.04
CA SER A 99 0.81 -1.54 6.91
C SER A 99 0.78 -3.07 6.78
N TYR A 100 -0.15 -3.69 7.52
CA TYR A 100 -0.37 -5.15 7.54
C TYR A 100 0.80 -5.97 8.09
N GLU A 101 1.75 -5.37 8.79
CA GLU A 101 2.77 -6.13 9.51
C GLU A 101 2.15 -6.89 10.68
N PRO A 102 2.30 -8.23 10.73
CA PRO A 102 1.69 -9.02 11.78
C PRO A 102 2.36 -8.74 13.15
N PRO A 103 1.60 -8.30 14.18
CA PRO A 103 2.17 -7.90 15.47
C PRO A 103 2.70 -9.08 16.31
N ASP A 104 2.35 -10.30 15.93
CA ASP A 104 2.72 -11.56 16.58
C ASP A 104 3.92 -12.25 15.93
N ARG A 105 4.62 -11.57 14.99
CA ARG A 105 5.75 -12.10 14.23
C ARG A 105 6.99 -11.22 14.38
N HIS A 106 8.14 -11.81 14.16
CA HIS A 106 9.39 -11.07 14.03
C HIS A 106 9.50 -10.53 12.61
N VAL A 107 9.18 -9.26 12.42
CA VAL A 107 9.19 -8.64 11.09
C VAL A 107 10.54 -7.96 10.85
N ILE A 108 11.17 -8.28 9.70
CA ILE A 108 12.29 -7.56 9.13
C ILE A 108 11.73 -6.69 8.02
N ALA A 109 11.64 -5.39 8.26
CA ALA A 109 11.15 -4.44 7.29
C ALA A 109 12.27 -4.03 6.32
N VAL A 110 12.01 -4.02 5.01
CA VAL A 110 12.90 -3.53 3.96
C VAL A 110 12.20 -2.42 3.20
N GLU A 111 12.77 -1.21 3.22
CA GLU A 111 12.18 -0.03 2.58
C GLU A 111 13.28 0.91 2.09
N PRO A 112 13.37 1.19 0.77
CA PRO A 112 14.40 2.09 0.24
C PRO A 112 14.12 3.58 0.50
N SER A 113 12.85 3.99 0.69
CA SER A 113 12.47 5.39 0.88
C SER A 113 12.63 5.83 2.33
N ASP A 114 13.45 6.87 2.58
CA ASP A 114 13.55 7.52 3.90
C ASP A 114 12.23 8.14 4.34
N VAL A 115 11.52 8.75 3.40
CA VAL A 115 10.23 9.42 3.65
C VAL A 115 9.19 8.41 4.15
N MET A 116 9.12 7.24 3.52
CA MET A 116 8.20 6.18 3.93
C MET A 116 8.65 5.51 5.24
N ALA A 117 9.93 5.24 5.38
CA ALA A 117 10.50 4.67 6.60
C ALA A 117 10.31 5.59 7.83
N ALA A 118 10.40 6.92 7.64
CA ALA A 118 10.17 7.90 8.71
C ALA A 118 8.70 7.97 9.20
N GLN A 119 7.75 7.46 8.43
CA GLN A 119 6.33 7.40 8.81
C GLN A 119 5.97 6.14 9.60
N ARG A 120 6.92 5.22 9.79
CA ARG A 120 6.68 3.99 10.55
C ARG A 120 6.43 4.33 12.02
N PRO A 121 5.38 3.75 12.64
CA PRO A 121 5.17 3.82 14.07
C PRO A 121 6.41 3.34 14.85
N ARG A 122 6.69 3.96 15.98
CA ARG A 122 7.86 3.62 16.82
C ARG A 122 7.79 2.21 17.41
N GLU A 123 6.62 1.65 17.45
CA GLU A 123 6.32 0.29 17.94
C GLU A 123 6.74 -0.79 16.93
N LEU A 124 6.87 -0.43 15.66
CA LEU A 124 7.33 -1.32 14.61
C LEU A 124 8.85 -1.30 14.49
N ALA A 125 9.41 -2.42 14.01
CA ALA A 125 10.84 -2.49 13.73
C ALA A 125 11.27 -1.41 12.71
N PRO A 126 12.44 -0.77 12.88
CA PRO A 126 12.99 0.15 11.89
C PRO A 126 13.25 -0.59 10.58
N ALA A 127 13.04 0.09 9.46
CA ALA A 127 13.29 -0.51 8.15
C ALA A 127 14.78 -0.54 7.82
N LEU A 128 15.22 -1.66 7.26
CA LEU A 128 16.51 -1.76 6.59
C LEU A 128 16.44 -1.03 5.24
N ARG A 129 17.45 -0.19 4.96
CA ARG A 129 17.58 0.50 3.68
C ARG A 129 18.13 -0.47 2.63
N ALA A 130 17.25 -1.03 1.83
CA ALA A 130 17.62 -1.90 0.70
C ALA A 130 16.51 -1.92 -0.35
N PHE A 131 16.87 -2.31 -1.56
CA PHE A 131 15.94 -2.51 -2.66
C PHE A 131 15.47 -3.96 -2.73
N ALA A 132 14.29 -4.17 -3.30
CA ALA A 132 13.69 -5.51 -3.44
C ALA A 132 14.56 -6.47 -4.25
N GLN A 133 15.27 -5.98 -5.27
CA GLN A 133 16.11 -6.78 -6.16
C GLN A 133 17.45 -7.20 -5.57
N GLU A 134 17.78 -6.77 -4.34
CA GLU A 134 19.02 -7.10 -3.66
C GLU A 134 18.82 -7.11 -2.14
N LEU A 135 18.11 -8.15 -1.67
CA LEU A 135 17.80 -8.27 -0.25
C LEU A 135 19.06 -8.66 0.55
N PRO A 136 19.41 -7.90 1.62
CA PRO A 136 20.59 -8.19 2.44
C PRO A 136 20.36 -9.35 3.41
N LEU A 137 19.80 -10.43 2.90
CA LEU A 137 19.44 -11.64 3.63
C LEU A 137 20.00 -12.87 2.89
N ARG A 138 20.44 -13.86 3.66
CA ARG A 138 20.90 -15.14 3.09
C ARG A 138 19.74 -15.93 2.49
N ASP A 139 20.06 -16.87 1.64
CA ASP A 139 19.10 -17.84 1.11
C ASP A 139 18.37 -18.54 2.24
N ARG A 140 17.03 -18.64 2.13
CA ARG A 140 16.18 -19.30 3.14
C ARG A 140 16.43 -18.78 4.57
N GLY A 141 16.79 -17.48 4.70
CA GLY A 141 17.19 -16.84 5.95
C GLY A 141 16.02 -16.43 6.85
N VAL A 142 14.81 -16.43 6.33
CA VAL A 142 13.56 -16.13 7.04
C VAL A 142 12.51 -17.20 6.78
N ASP A 143 11.54 -17.35 7.68
CA ASP A 143 10.48 -18.35 7.50
C ASP A 143 9.52 -17.99 6.36
N ALA A 144 9.22 -16.69 6.17
CA ALA A 144 8.35 -16.22 5.10
C ALA A 144 8.78 -14.85 4.58
N ALA A 145 8.32 -14.50 3.38
CA ALA A 145 8.43 -13.15 2.83
C ALA A 145 7.03 -12.63 2.48
N MET A 146 6.82 -11.32 2.64
CA MET A 146 5.61 -10.67 2.17
C MET A 146 5.91 -9.35 1.47
N ALA A 147 5.02 -8.95 0.54
CA ALA A 147 5.00 -7.64 -0.08
C ALA A 147 3.54 -7.19 -0.25
N ILE A 148 3.19 -6.08 0.38
CA ILE A 148 1.81 -5.62 0.49
C ILE A 148 1.61 -4.37 -0.34
N LEU A 149 0.96 -4.51 -1.50
CA LEU A 149 0.69 -3.42 -2.44
C LEU A 149 1.94 -2.62 -2.79
N SER A 150 3.11 -3.28 -2.94
CA SER A 150 4.39 -2.62 -3.18
C SER A 150 5.08 -3.02 -4.48
N VAL A 151 4.86 -4.24 -5.01
CA VAL A 151 5.57 -4.77 -6.20
C VAL A 151 5.48 -3.83 -7.41
N HIS A 152 4.34 -3.17 -7.63
CA HIS A 152 4.13 -2.25 -8.73
C HIS A 152 4.94 -0.94 -8.63
N HIS A 153 5.68 -0.75 -7.55
CA HIS A 153 6.60 0.37 -7.35
C HIS A 153 8.07 0.02 -7.63
N TRP A 154 8.36 -1.24 -7.99
CA TRP A 154 9.73 -1.69 -8.20
C TRP A 154 10.21 -1.54 -9.65
N ASP A 155 9.42 -0.93 -10.51
CA ASP A 155 9.71 -0.63 -11.93
C ASP A 155 10.30 -1.87 -12.67
N ASP A 156 11.43 -1.76 -13.37
CA ASP A 156 12.06 -2.89 -14.10
C ASP A 156 12.64 -3.96 -13.18
N ALA A 157 12.70 -3.70 -11.86
CA ALA A 157 13.23 -4.66 -10.89
C ALA A 157 12.19 -5.66 -10.35
N GLN A 158 10.94 -5.60 -10.81
CA GLN A 158 9.83 -6.41 -10.29
C GLN A 158 10.13 -7.91 -10.28
N GLU A 159 10.54 -8.48 -11.42
CA GLU A 159 10.86 -9.90 -11.51
C GLU A 159 12.01 -10.27 -10.57
N ARG A 160 13.09 -9.49 -10.58
CA ARG A 160 14.25 -9.74 -9.74
C ARG A 160 13.88 -9.64 -8.25
N GLY A 161 13.08 -8.64 -7.87
CA GLY A 161 12.61 -8.48 -6.49
C GLY A 161 11.74 -9.65 -6.02
N VAL A 162 10.83 -10.13 -6.87
CA VAL A 162 9.98 -11.28 -6.56
C VAL A 162 10.83 -12.56 -6.42
N ARG A 163 11.86 -12.76 -7.29
CA ARG A 163 12.80 -13.87 -7.18
C ARG A 163 13.65 -13.79 -5.90
N GLU A 164 14.09 -12.59 -5.51
CA GLU A 164 14.80 -12.36 -4.24
C GLU A 164 13.93 -12.72 -3.04
N MET A 165 12.65 -12.32 -3.03
CA MET A 165 11.74 -12.76 -1.98
C MET A 165 11.64 -14.28 -1.88
N ARG A 166 11.58 -14.98 -3.04
CA ARG A 166 11.58 -16.45 -3.05
C ARG A 166 12.92 -17.02 -2.56
N ARG A 167 14.05 -16.41 -2.90
CA ARG A 167 15.39 -16.85 -2.47
C ARG A 167 15.53 -16.80 -0.94
N VAL A 168 15.13 -15.70 -0.32
CA VAL A 168 15.34 -15.47 1.12
C VAL A 168 14.33 -16.19 2.02
N ALA A 169 13.16 -16.57 1.51
CA ALA A 169 12.13 -17.24 2.29
C ALA A 169 12.30 -18.77 2.26
N ALA A 170 12.34 -19.41 3.43
CA ALA A 170 12.33 -20.87 3.56
C ALA A 170 10.93 -21.47 3.31
N GLY A 171 9.88 -20.76 3.64
CA GLY A 171 8.48 -21.13 3.54
C GLY A 171 7.70 -20.24 2.55
N PRO A 172 6.49 -19.78 2.91
CA PRO A 172 5.63 -19.08 1.98
C PRO A 172 6.17 -17.70 1.57
N VAL A 173 5.84 -17.30 0.34
CA VAL A 173 5.89 -15.90 -0.13
C VAL A 173 4.47 -15.43 -0.34
N VAL A 174 4.11 -14.33 0.31
CA VAL A 174 2.75 -13.76 0.31
C VAL A 174 2.77 -12.38 -0.37
N LEU A 175 2.02 -12.24 -1.46
CA LEU A 175 1.89 -10.98 -2.18
C LEU A 175 0.44 -10.51 -2.13
N LEU A 176 0.19 -9.30 -1.60
CA LEU A 176 -1.07 -8.60 -1.81
C LEU A 176 -0.87 -7.62 -2.97
N THR A 177 -1.65 -7.76 -4.02
CA THR A 177 -1.53 -6.97 -5.26
C THR A 177 -2.88 -6.63 -5.85
N CYS A 178 -2.88 -5.95 -6.97
CA CYS A 178 -4.05 -5.65 -7.77
C CYS A 178 -3.96 -6.36 -9.13
N ASP A 179 -5.08 -6.96 -9.57
CA ASP A 179 -5.26 -7.43 -10.93
C ASP A 179 -5.75 -6.25 -11.78
N PRO A 180 -4.91 -5.70 -12.67
CA PRO A 180 -5.24 -4.48 -13.41
C PRO A 180 -6.39 -4.65 -14.40
N GLU A 181 -6.67 -5.87 -14.88
CA GLU A 181 -7.79 -6.12 -15.77
C GLU A 181 -9.13 -6.02 -15.02
N VAL A 182 -9.18 -6.55 -13.80
CA VAL A 182 -10.38 -6.48 -12.96
C VAL A 182 -10.58 -5.08 -12.39
N SER A 183 -9.52 -4.47 -11.85
CA SER A 183 -9.63 -3.11 -11.28
C SER A 183 -9.93 -2.07 -12.35
N GLY A 184 -9.38 -2.22 -13.55
CA GLY A 184 -9.65 -1.34 -14.68
C GLY A 184 -11.12 -1.34 -15.14
N ALA A 185 -11.87 -2.41 -14.85
CA ALA A 185 -13.31 -2.50 -15.10
C ALA A 185 -14.19 -1.86 -14.01
N MET A 186 -13.61 -1.45 -12.87
CA MET A 186 -14.34 -0.72 -11.85
C MET A 186 -14.81 0.64 -12.39
N TRP A 187 -16.04 1.04 -12.06
CA TRP A 187 -16.70 2.23 -12.61
C TRP A 187 -15.81 3.48 -12.64
N LEU A 188 -15.00 3.70 -11.58
CA LEU A 188 -14.14 4.89 -11.49
C LEU A 188 -13.08 4.91 -12.59
N MET A 189 -12.39 3.79 -12.82
CA MET A 189 -11.41 3.66 -13.89
C MET A 189 -12.07 3.54 -15.26
N ALA A 190 -13.12 2.75 -15.38
CA ALA A 190 -13.77 2.51 -16.68
C ALA A 190 -14.44 3.77 -17.24
N ASP A 191 -15.15 4.54 -16.40
CA ASP A 191 -16.00 5.64 -16.86
C ASP A 191 -15.33 7.02 -16.73
N TYR A 192 -14.43 7.20 -15.74
CA TYR A 192 -13.91 8.54 -15.40
C TYR A 192 -12.38 8.65 -15.51
N MET A 193 -11.62 7.55 -15.27
CA MET A 193 -10.16 7.56 -15.19
C MET A 193 -9.50 6.46 -16.04
N PRO A 194 -9.79 6.37 -17.35
CA PRO A 194 -9.16 5.34 -18.20
C PRO A 194 -7.64 5.47 -18.25
N GLU A 195 -7.10 6.65 -17.96
CA GLU A 195 -5.66 6.90 -17.87
C GLU A 195 -5.02 6.07 -16.74
N VAL A 196 -5.70 5.95 -15.59
CA VAL A 196 -5.22 5.11 -14.48
C VAL A 196 -5.30 3.63 -14.86
N ALA A 197 -6.38 3.18 -15.47
CA ALA A 197 -6.49 1.80 -15.96
C ALA A 197 -5.36 1.45 -16.95
N ALA A 198 -5.05 2.36 -17.87
CA ALA A 198 -3.96 2.19 -18.83
C ALA A 198 -2.58 2.18 -18.15
N LEU A 199 -2.38 3.01 -17.14
CA LEU A 199 -1.16 3.04 -16.34
C LEU A 199 -1.01 1.74 -15.53
N ASP A 200 -2.06 1.32 -14.83
CA ASP A 200 -2.04 0.14 -13.98
C ASP A 200 -1.73 -1.13 -14.77
N ARG A 201 -2.26 -1.29 -15.99
CA ARG A 201 -1.87 -2.41 -16.89
C ARG A 201 -0.38 -2.46 -17.23
N ARG A 202 0.32 -1.33 -17.16
CA ARG A 202 1.77 -1.27 -17.43
C ARG A 202 2.61 -1.53 -16.20
N VAL A 203 2.12 -1.17 -15.01
CA VAL A 203 2.92 -1.19 -13.78
C VAL A 203 2.59 -2.33 -12.83
N PHE A 204 1.37 -2.88 -12.90
CA PHE A 204 1.02 -4.06 -12.12
C PHE A 204 1.28 -5.33 -12.92
N PRO A 205 2.20 -6.20 -12.48
CA PRO A 205 2.31 -7.53 -13.06
C PRO A 205 1.00 -8.30 -12.81
N SER A 206 0.58 -9.06 -13.82
CA SER A 206 -0.59 -9.92 -13.63
C SER A 206 -0.34 -10.99 -12.56
N PRO A 207 -1.37 -11.53 -11.89
CA PRO A 207 -1.21 -12.64 -10.95
C PRO A 207 -0.50 -13.85 -11.56
N GLN A 208 -0.72 -14.13 -12.84
CA GLN A 208 -0.07 -15.21 -13.57
C GLN A 208 1.43 -14.94 -13.76
N GLN A 209 1.79 -13.70 -14.05
CA GLN A 209 3.18 -13.27 -14.22
C GLN A 209 3.95 -13.35 -12.89
N LEU A 210 3.33 -12.90 -11.79
CA LEU A 210 3.90 -13.03 -10.45
C LEU A 210 4.10 -14.49 -10.07
N ALA A 211 3.12 -15.36 -10.35
CA ALA A 211 3.23 -16.79 -10.11
C ALA A 211 4.37 -17.43 -10.90
N ALA A 212 4.56 -17.02 -12.16
CA ALA A 212 5.65 -17.50 -13.00
C ALA A 212 7.04 -17.09 -12.45
N TRP A 213 7.18 -15.85 -11.97
CA TRP A 213 8.43 -15.37 -11.37
C TRP A 213 8.77 -16.06 -10.04
N LEU A 214 7.74 -16.39 -9.23
CA LEU A 214 7.91 -17.11 -7.97
C LEU A 214 8.31 -18.58 -8.18
N GLY A 215 7.86 -19.18 -9.29
CA GLY A 215 7.98 -20.63 -9.47
C GLY A 215 7.20 -21.42 -8.41
N GLY A 216 7.45 -22.73 -8.29
CA GLY A 216 6.78 -23.57 -7.30
C GLY A 216 5.25 -23.59 -7.46
N ARG A 217 4.54 -23.71 -6.34
CA ARG A 217 3.07 -23.72 -6.33
C ARG A 217 2.53 -22.39 -5.82
N THR A 218 1.77 -21.69 -6.65
CA THR A 218 1.11 -20.44 -6.27
C THR A 218 -0.41 -20.61 -6.26
N GLN A 219 -1.05 -20.24 -5.16
CA GLN A 219 -2.50 -20.06 -5.06
C GLN A 219 -2.81 -18.57 -5.18
N VAL A 220 -3.86 -18.25 -5.94
CA VAL A 220 -4.35 -16.87 -6.09
C VAL A 220 -5.75 -16.80 -5.49
N GLU A 221 -5.89 -16.00 -4.43
CA GLU A 221 -7.15 -15.77 -3.75
C GLU A 221 -7.70 -14.39 -4.13
N VAL A 222 -8.98 -14.34 -4.49
CA VAL A 222 -9.71 -13.08 -4.64
C VAL A 222 -9.97 -12.50 -3.25
N ILE A 223 -9.56 -11.26 -3.05
CA ILE A 223 -9.86 -10.53 -1.81
C ILE A 223 -10.96 -9.51 -2.12
N PRO A 224 -12.23 -9.83 -1.86
CA PRO A 224 -13.29 -8.85 -2.05
C PRO A 224 -13.09 -7.70 -1.06
N VAL A 225 -13.25 -6.48 -1.56
CA VAL A 225 -13.11 -5.26 -0.75
C VAL A 225 -14.44 -4.98 -0.05
N PRO A 226 -14.48 -5.00 1.29
CA PRO A 226 -15.70 -4.71 2.03
C PRO A 226 -16.15 -3.27 1.82
N ARG A 227 -17.46 -3.02 1.78
CA ARG A 227 -18.02 -1.68 1.62
C ARG A 227 -17.59 -0.72 2.74
N ASP A 228 -17.51 -1.23 3.96
CA ASP A 228 -17.12 -0.48 5.17
C ASP A 228 -15.63 -0.55 5.47
N THR A 229 -14.80 -0.93 4.50
CA THR A 229 -13.35 -1.05 4.70
C THR A 229 -12.73 0.22 5.29
N CYS A 230 -11.84 0.03 6.25
CA CYS A 230 -11.07 1.11 6.88
C CYS A 230 -9.84 1.52 6.04
N ASP A 231 -9.38 0.67 5.11
CA ASP A 231 -8.23 0.96 4.23
C ASP A 231 -8.71 1.60 2.92
N TRP A 232 -8.55 2.91 2.83
CA TRP A 232 -9.00 3.68 1.68
C TRP A 232 -8.00 3.62 0.52
N THR A 233 -7.74 2.42 0.03
CA THR A 233 -7.10 2.23 -1.29
C THR A 233 -8.03 2.72 -2.41
N LEU A 234 -7.52 2.92 -3.62
CA LEU A 234 -8.37 3.28 -4.76
C LEU A 234 -9.48 2.26 -5.00
N MET A 235 -9.20 0.98 -4.76
CA MET A 235 -10.17 -0.11 -4.85
C MET A 235 -11.34 0.04 -3.86
N SER A 236 -11.17 0.73 -2.74
CA SER A 236 -12.22 0.96 -1.75
C SER A 236 -13.29 1.97 -2.19
N PHE A 237 -13.09 2.64 -3.33
CA PHE A 237 -14.02 3.64 -3.85
C PHE A 237 -15.23 3.01 -4.55
N TRP A 238 -15.23 1.70 -4.74
CA TRP A 238 -16.21 0.98 -5.53
C TRP A 238 -17.69 1.29 -5.17
N ALA A 239 -18.03 1.53 -3.89
CA ALA A 239 -19.37 1.88 -3.42
C ALA A 239 -19.47 3.35 -2.93
N HIS A 240 -18.40 4.13 -3.02
CA HIS A 240 -18.27 5.44 -2.39
C HIS A 240 -17.78 6.51 -3.37
N PRO A 241 -18.59 6.91 -4.36
CA PRO A 241 -18.18 7.91 -5.34
C PRO A 241 -17.86 9.28 -4.70
N GLU A 242 -18.43 9.59 -3.54
CA GLU A 242 -18.15 10.78 -2.76
C GLU A 242 -16.71 10.88 -2.26
N ARG A 243 -16.00 9.75 -2.15
CA ARG A 243 -14.55 9.73 -1.84
C ARG A 243 -13.72 10.40 -2.95
N VAL A 244 -14.21 10.39 -4.19
CA VAL A 244 -13.57 11.12 -5.29
C VAL A 244 -13.62 12.64 -5.03
N LEU A 245 -14.59 13.15 -4.28
CA LEU A 245 -14.70 14.56 -3.95
C LEU A 245 -13.87 14.96 -2.74
N ASP A 246 -13.42 13.99 -1.93
CA ASP A 246 -12.57 14.19 -0.76
C ASP A 246 -11.08 14.24 -1.20
N GLU A 247 -10.44 15.37 -0.91
CA GLU A 247 -9.02 15.56 -1.29
C GLU A 247 -8.08 14.64 -0.51
N GLY A 248 -8.34 14.42 0.78
CA GLY A 248 -7.55 13.52 1.62
C GLY A 248 -7.63 12.08 1.11
N ALA A 249 -8.83 11.63 0.72
CA ALA A 249 -9.02 10.31 0.14
C ALA A 249 -8.24 10.15 -1.19
N ARG A 250 -8.27 11.15 -2.08
CA ARG A 250 -7.49 11.12 -3.32
C ARG A 250 -5.99 11.07 -3.06
N ASN A 251 -5.49 11.93 -2.18
CA ASN A 251 -4.06 12.04 -1.86
C ASN A 251 -3.49 10.76 -1.21
N ALA A 252 -4.34 9.94 -0.61
CA ALA A 252 -3.95 8.64 -0.04
C ALA A 252 -3.83 7.51 -1.07
N THR A 253 -4.13 7.77 -2.35
CA THR A 253 -4.10 6.75 -3.40
C THR A 253 -3.06 7.06 -4.48
N SER A 254 -2.24 6.06 -4.82
CA SER A 254 -1.25 6.19 -5.89
C SER A 254 -1.89 6.45 -7.26
N GLY A 255 -3.11 5.98 -7.50
CA GLY A 255 -3.84 6.21 -8.74
C GLY A 255 -4.05 7.71 -8.99
N PHE A 256 -4.57 8.45 -8.02
CA PHE A 256 -4.73 9.91 -8.17
C PHE A 256 -3.40 10.67 -8.11
N ALA A 257 -2.47 10.26 -7.25
CA ALA A 257 -1.18 10.93 -7.09
C ALA A 257 -0.30 10.90 -8.35
N ARG A 258 -0.56 9.95 -9.25
CA ARG A 258 0.19 9.76 -10.52
C ARG A 258 -0.46 10.45 -11.71
N MET A 259 -1.62 11.08 -11.53
CA MET A 259 -2.33 11.77 -12.60
C MET A 259 -1.98 13.26 -12.65
N GLU A 260 -1.97 13.79 -13.86
CA GLU A 260 -1.85 15.23 -14.06
C GLU A 260 -3.00 15.98 -13.37
N PRO A 261 -2.75 17.17 -12.79
CA PRO A 261 -3.77 17.94 -12.09
C PRO A 261 -5.03 18.22 -12.93
N ALA A 262 -4.88 18.40 -14.24
CA ALA A 262 -5.99 18.60 -15.16
C ALA A 262 -6.90 17.37 -15.28
N VAL A 263 -6.32 16.15 -15.27
CA VAL A 263 -7.07 14.89 -15.26
C VAL A 263 -7.85 14.76 -13.96
N VAL A 264 -7.19 14.99 -12.81
CA VAL A 264 -7.85 14.96 -11.50
C VAL A 264 -9.02 15.94 -11.43
N ALA A 265 -8.82 17.19 -11.88
CA ALA A 265 -9.87 18.20 -11.90
C ALA A 265 -11.06 17.78 -12.79
N ARG A 266 -10.81 17.22 -13.97
CA ARG A 266 -11.83 16.69 -14.88
C ARG A 266 -12.64 15.57 -14.21
N VAL A 267 -11.98 14.61 -13.57
CA VAL A 267 -12.61 13.47 -12.89
C VAL A 267 -13.49 13.95 -11.74
N VAL A 268 -12.96 14.82 -10.88
CA VAL A 268 -13.71 15.39 -9.75
C VAL A 268 -14.93 16.17 -10.23
N ALA A 269 -14.81 16.97 -11.28
CA ALA A 269 -15.93 17.73 -11.86
C ALA A 269 -17.02 16.79 -12.43
N ALA A 270 -16.60 15.75 -13.17
CA ALA A 270 -17.53 14.78 -13.75
C ALA A 270 -18.27 13.97 -12.69
N VAL A 271 -17.57 13.39 -11.70
CA VAL A 271 -18.21 12.65 -10.61
C VAL A 271 -19.13 13.55 -9.78
N ARG A 272 -18.73 14.80 -9.51
CA ARG A 272 -19.60 15.76 -8.79
C ARG A 272 -20.88 16.04 -9.54
N ARG A 273 -20.83 16.25 -10.84
CA ARG A 273 -22.00 16.49 -11.68
C ARG A 273 -22.92 15.27 -11.67
N ASP A 274 -22.36 14.08 -11.93
CA ASP A 274 -23.13 12.84 -12.07
C ASP A 274 -23.74 12.37 -10.73
N LEU A 275 -23.15 12.77 -9.60
CA LEU A 275 -23.78 12.62 -8.27
C LEU A 275 -24.92 13.64 -8.04
N ALA A 276 -24.76 14.88 -8.55
CA ALA A 276 -25.75 15.92 -8.34
C ALA A 276 -27.02 15.72 -9.16
N ASP A 277 -26.89 15.19 -10.38
CA ASP A 277 -28.01 14.94 -11.30
C ASP A 277 -28.57 13.51 -11.23
N GLY A 278 -27.97 12.61 -10.42
CA GLY A 278 -28.41 11.22 -10.24
C GLY A 278 -27.90 10.24 -11.29
N THR A 279 -27.08 10.68 -12.24
CA THR A 279 -26.52 9.82 -13.30
C THR A 279 -25.71 8.67 -12.70
N TRP A 280 -24.87 8.94 -11.70
CA TRP A 280 -24.09 7.88 -11.04
C TRP A 280 -24.99 6.83 -10.35
N GLU A 281 -26.04 7.28 -9.64
CA GLU A 281 -26.98 6.36 -8.98
C GLU A 281 -27.75 5.51 -10.00
N ALA A 282 -28.15 6.09 -11.12
CA ALA A 282 -28.84 5.35 -12.19
C ALA A 282 -27.95 4.24 -12.79
N ARG A 283 -26.63 4.48 -12.94
CA ARG A 283 -25.69 3.53 -13.55
C ARG A 283 -25.11 2.54 -12.55
N HIS A 284 -24.80 2.97 -11.34
CA HIS A 284 -23.97 2.24 -10.38
C HIS A 284 -24.58 2.11 -8.98
N GLY A 285 -25.77 2.68 -8.72
CA GLY A 285 -26.38 2.74 -7.38
C GLY A 285 -26.57 1.37 -6.73
N GLN A 286 -26.76 0.28 -7.53
CA GLN A 286 -26.83 -1.09 -7.04
C GLN A 286 -25.55 -1.54 -6.28
N LEU A 287 -24.41 -0.90 -6.54
CA LEU A 287 -23.16 -1.20 -5.83
C LEU A 287 -23.27 -0.85 -4.34
N ARG A 288 -24.00 0.20 -3.98
CA ARG A 288 -24.20 0.60 -2.58
C ARG A 288 -24.93 -0.46 -1.74
N GLN A 289 -25.63 -1.40 -2.39
CA GLN A 289 -26.37 -2.48 -1.71
C GLN A 289 -25.50 -3.71 -1.44
N ARG A 290 -24.33 -3.82 -2.08
CA ARG A 290 -23.42 -4.94 -1.87
C ARG A 290 -22.65 -4.78 -0.56
N ALA A 291 -22.39 -5.89 0.14
CA ALA A 291 -21.54 -5.91 1.32
C ALA A 291 -20.05 -5.82 0.96
N GLU A 292 -19.68 -6.41 -0.16
CA GLU A 292 -18.31 -6.48 -0.68
C GLU A 292 -18.30 -6.55 -2.20
N TYR A 293 -17.14 -6.27 -2.81
CA TYR A 293 -16.97 -6.25 -4.26
C TYR A 293 -15.56 -6.69 -4.66
N ASP A 294 -15.45 -7.50 -5.72
CA ASP A 294 -14.17 -7.79 -6.35
C ASP A 294 -13.70 -6.57 -7.18
N ALA A 295 -12.90 -5.73 -6.54
CA ALA A 295 -12.28 -4.57 -7.15
C ALA A 295 -10.86 -4.85 -7.69
N GLY A 296 -10.50 -6.13 -7.87
CA GLY A 296 -9.22 -6.55 -8.40
C GLY A 296 -8.15 -6.87 -7.35
N MET A 297 -8.44 -6.82 -6.04
CA MET A 297 -7.46 -7.18 -5.01
C MET A 297 -7.20 -8.69 -5.00
N ARG A 298 -5.94 -9.09 -5.03
CA ARG A 298 -5.48 -10.47 -5.09
C ARG A 298 -4.43 -10.76 -4.02
N LEU A 299 -4.59 -11.88 -3.32
CA LEU A 299 -3.58 -12.44 -2.43
C LEU A 299 -2.97 -13.67 -3.08
N LEU A 300 -1.69 -13.59 -3.39
CA LEU A 300 -0.93 -14.72 -3.89
C LEU A 300 -0.18 -15.37 -2.73
N VAL A 301 -0.31 -16.67 -2.61
CA VAL A 301 0.41 -17.48 -1.63
C VAL A 301 1.23 -18.51 -2.39
N ASN A 302 2.54 -18.30 -2.42
CA ASN A 302 3.48 -19.21 -3.06
C ASN A 302 4.17 -20.07 -2.01
N THR A 303 4.22 -21.36 -2.24
CA THR A 303 5.01 -22.32 -1.47
C THR A 303 6.12 -22.91 -2.32
N PRO A 304 7.30 -23.22 -1.74
CA PRO A 304 8.35 -23.90 -2.49
C PRO A 304 7.84 -25.26 -3.00
N ALA A 305 8.42 -25.71 -4.12
CA ALA A 305 8.15 -27.02 -4.68
C ALA A 305 8.61 -28.14 -3.72
#